data_c7e9bebffb3bd0570f68efe671bae055
#
_entry.id   c7e9bebffb3bd0570f68efe671bae055
#
_cell.length_a   1.000
_cell.length_b   1.000
_cell.length_c   1.000
_cell.angle_alpha   90.00
_cell.angle_beta   90.00
_cell.angle_gamma   90.00
#
_symmetry.space_group_name_H-M   'P 1'
#
loop_
_entity.id
_entity.type
_entity.pdbx_description
1 polymer ?
#
loop_
_entity_poly.entity_id
_entity_poly.type
_entity_poly.pdbx_seq_one_letter_code
_entity_poly.pdbx_strand_id
1 'polypeptide(L)'
;MDATSTGPNPSPMCNTAHGDDRTRRPLRFVAATGLALLAAACTHMQRTDAMQEPLSSPDLKAVAPAFERYTTHTVFDGLWKRPHLSPRDRSIVTLSVLIARGQTVEMPLHVRLALDHGVKPAEISEMIAHLAFYAGWANASAASIVVKHVYDERGIGPDQLAPADATPLPLNEAAEAQRARTVAENFGAVAPGVVEYTTDALFRDLWLRPGLAPRDRSLVTVSALVANGQVAQIPYHLNRAMDNGLTQAEASEALTQLAFYAGWPNVFSAMPVFKDVFSRRAA
;
A
#
# COMPACT_ATOMS: atom_id res chain seq x y z
N MET A 1 -26.02 10.18 56.65
CA MET A 1 -26.13 8.78 57.09
C MET A 1 -25.10 8.07 56.24
N ASP A 2 -23.91 8.06 56.73
CA ASP A 2 -23.19 7.02 57.47
C ASP A 2 -23.00 5.78 56.61
N ALA A 3 -21.91 5.34 56.36
CA ALA A 3 -20.58 5.24 56.94
C ALA A 3 -19.99 3.87 56.56
N THR A 4 -18.76 3.89 56.21
CA THR A 4 -17.60 3.13 56.73
C THR A 4 -17.41 1.72 56.18
N SER A 5 -16.27 1.44 55.67
CA SER A 5 -14.95 1.18 56.29
C SER A 5 -14.64 -0.31 56.16
N THR A 6 -13.58 -0.80 55.71
CA THR A 6 -12.18 -0.87 56.10
C THR A 6 -11.54 -2.10 55.42
N GLY A 7 -10.32 -2.01 55.01
CA GLY A 7 -9.42 -3.17 54.82
C GLY A 7 -8.85 -3.64 56.18
N PRO A 8 -7.79 -4.41 56.31
CA PRO A 8 -6.66 -4.69 55.43
C PRO A 8 -6.10 -6.16 55.50
N ASN A 9 -5.04 -6.41 54.76
CA ASN A 9 -3.95 -7.40 54.91
C ASN A 9 -3.59 -7.85 56.34
N PRO A 10 -2.93 -8.99 56.67
CA PRO A 10 -1.63 -9.33 56.16
C PRO A 10 -1.27 -10.86 56.08
N SER A 11 -0.10 -11.10 55.48
CA SER A 11 0.69 -12.34 55.61
C SER A 11 1.08 -12.69 57.06
N PRO A 12 1.55 -13.94 57.33
CA PRO A 12 2.93 -14.04 57.70
C PRO A 12 3.73 -15.27 57.22
N MET A 13 5.00 -15.03 57.32
CA MET A 13 6.16 -15.92 57.18
C MET A 13 6.26 -17.02 58.25
N CYS A 14 7.26 -17.84 58.00
CA CYS A 14 8.20 -18.55 58.89
C CYS A 14 8.16 -20.08 58.75
N ASN A 15 9.18 -20.79 58.71
CA ASN A 15 10.64 -20.76 58.87
C ASN A 15 11.08 -22.16 59.31
N THR A 16 12.31 -22.50 58.90
CA THR A 16 13.28 -23.44 59.57
C THR A 16 13.04 -24.94 59.42
N ALA A 17 13.99 -25.75 59.22
CA ALA A 17 15.44 -25.83 59.04
C ALA A 17 15.91 -27.29 59.37
N HIS A 18 17.10 -27.66 58.92
CA HIS A 18 17.97 -28.76 59.42
C HIS A 18 17.58 -30.18 58.97
N GLY A 19 18.49 -30.96 58.50
CA GLY A 19 19.91 -31.19 58.62
C GLY A 19 20.34 -32.43 57.83
N ASP A 20 21.48 -32.34 57.28
CA ASP A 20 22.70 -33.17 57.46
C ASP A 20 22.61 -34.67 57.16
N ASP A 21 23.38 -35.20 56.37
CA ASP A 21 24.69 -35.86 56.47
C ASP A 21 24.96 -36.90 55.33
N ARG A 22 26.06 -36.67 54.67
CA ARG A 22 27.10 -37.62 54.17
C ARG A 22 26.67 -38.98 53.59
N THR A 23 27.02 -39.23 52.35
CA THR A 23 28.13 -40.19 52.04
C THR A 23 28.58 -40.10 50.60
N ARG A 24 29.88 -40.00 50.47
CA ARG A 24 30.63 -40.03 49.19
C ARG A 24 30.70 -41.46 48.62
N ARG A 25 30.70 -41.57 47.30
CA ARG A 25 31.66 -42.31 46.48
C ARG A 25 31.31 -42.33 44.98
N PRO A 26 32.24 -42.70 44.07
CA PRO A 26 32.59 -41.86 42.94
C PRO A 26 32.37 -42.46 41.55
N LEU A 27 32.58 -41.60 40.57
CA LEU A 27 32.97 -41.84 39.17
C LEU A 27 32.58 -43.16 38.47
N ARG A 28 31.96 -43.04 37.32
CA ARG A 28 32.57 -43.51 36.08
C ARG A 28 31.86 -42.89 34.85
N PHE A 29 32.66 -42.43 33.94
CA PHE A 29 32.47 -42.03 32.56
C PHE A 29 31.40 -42.82 31.80
N VAL A 30 30.51 -42.17 31.07
CA VAL A 30 30.24 -42.44 29.66
C VAL A 30 29.98 -41.10 28.99
N ALA A 31 30.95 -40.67 28.20
CA ALA A 31 30.80 -39.62 27.22
C ALA A 31 30.14 -40.20 25.94
N ALA A 32 29.59 -39.30 25.14
CA ALA A 32 29.16 -39.48 23.77
C ALA A 32 27.78 -40.07 23.59
N THR A 33 26.78 -39.18 23.48
CA THR A 33 25.72 -39.16 22.46
C THR A 33 24.83 -37.92 22.69
N GLY A 34 25.30 -36.77 22.28
CA GLY A 34 24.57 -35.51 22.43
C GLY A 34 24.85 -34.50 21.32
N LEU A 35 25.26 -34.96 20.12
CA LEU A 35 25.63 -34.01 19.05
C LEU A 35 24.89 -34.27 17.72
N ALA A 36 23.80 -34.99 17.72
CA ALA A 36 23.06 -35.31 16.49
C ALA A 36 21.64 -34.72 16.40
N LEU A 37 21.20 -33.97 17.41
CA LEU A 37 19.81 -33.44 17.43
C LEU A 37 19.72 -31.90 17.23
N LEU A 38 20.84 -31.19 17.13
CA LEU A 38 20.84 -29.74 16.85
C LEU A 38 21.01 -29.37 15.37
N ALA A 39 21.36 -30.33 14.51
CA ALA A 39 21.50 -30.07 13.06
C ALA A 39 20.19 -30.21 12.27
N ALA A 40 19.14 -30.82 12.84
CA ALA A 40 17.84 -30.97 12.17
C ALA A 40 16.87 -29.81 12.39
N ALA A 41 17.14 -28.93 13.34
CA ALA A 41 16.27 -27.78 13.59
C ALA A 41 16.62 -26.54 12.73
N CYS A 42 17.83 -26.48 12.16
CA CYS A 42 18.22 -25.35 11.29
C CYS A 42 17.82 -25.55 9.81
N THR A 43 17.45 -26.74 9.39
CA THR A 43 17.05 -27.02 8.00
C THR A 43 15.56 -26.81 7.74
N HIS A 44 14.76 -26.54 8.77
CA HIS A 44 13.30 -26.32 8.60
C HIS A 44 12.93 -24.83 8.62
N MET A 45 13.90 -23.93 8.83
CA MET A 45 13.66 -22.48 8.89
C MET A 45 14.12 -21.72 7.64
N GLN A 46 14.55 -22.43 6.59
CA GLN A 46 14.98 -21.85 5.31
C GLN A 46 13.97 -22.09 4.16
N ARG A 47 12.72 -22.40 4.47
CA ARG A 47 11.71 -22.70 3.44
C ARG A 47 10.55 -21.72 3.36
N THR A 48 10.69 -20.51 3.89
CA THR A 48 9.64 -19.46 3.82
C THR A 48 10.00 -18.24 3.00
N ASP A 49 11.17 -18.19 2.35
CA ASP A 49 11.59 -17.03 1.54
C ASP A 49 11.68 -17.28 0.03
N ALA A 50 11.03 -18.32 -0.48
CA ALA A 50 10.66 -18.33 -1.89
C ALA A 50 9.36 -17.54 -2.01
N MET A 51 9.42 -16.21 -1.93
CA MET A 51 8.34 -15.36 -2.42
C MET A 51 8.20 -15.66 -3.91
N GLN A 52 7.15 -16.41 -4.19
CA GLN A 52 6.75 -16.91 -5.49
C GLN A 52 6.94 -15.86 -6.58
N GLU A 53 7.58 -16.26 -7.66
CA GLU A 53 7.45 -15.55 -8.93
C GLU A 53 5.97 -15.61 -9.32
N PRO A 54 5.29 -14.47 -9.38
CA PRO A 54 3.87 -14.47 -9.70
C PRO A 54 3.67 -14.59 -11.21
N LEU A 55 2.54 -15.11 -11.58
CA LEU A 55 1.85 -14.97 -12.87
C LEU A 55 2.31 -15.80 -14.08
N SER A 56 3.41 -16.53 -14.05
CA SER A 56 3.67 -17.60 -15.03
C SER A 56 4.15 -18.87 -14.34
N SER A 57 3.76 -19.09 -13.09
CA SER A 57 4.22 -20.26 -12.36
C SER A 57 3.63 -21.53 -12.98
N PRO A 58 4.37 -22.64 -13.00
CA PRO A 58 3.85 -23.95 -13.35
C PRO A 58 2.57 -24.29 -12.60
N ASP A 59 2.42 -23.77 -11.37
CA ASP A 59 1.26 -23.96 -10.51
C ASP A 59 0.01 -23.27 -11.07
N LEU A 60 0.14 -22.04 -11.60
CA LEU A 60 -0.99 -21.33 -12.20
C LEU A 60 -1.51 -22.09 -13.41
N LYS A 61 -0.63 -22.60 -14.28
CA LYS A 61 -0.99 -23.41 -15.43
C LYS A 61 -1.64 -24.73 -15.03
N ALA A 62 -1.17 -25.36 -13.96
CA ALA A 62 -1.69 -26.62 -13.46
C ALA A 62 -3.09 -26.47 -12.87
N VAL A 63 -3.39 -25.34 -12.23
CA VAL A 63 -4.66 -25.10 -11.52
C VAL A 63 -5.68 -24.36 -12.40
N ALA A 64 -5.23 -23.38 -13.18
CA ALA A 64 -6.08 -22.46 -13.94
C ALA A 64 -5.51 -22.16 -15.33
N PRO A 65 -5.45 -23.13 -16.26
CA PRO A 65 -4.75 -22.97 -17.56
C PRO A 65 -5.36 -21.89 -18.44
N ALA A 66 -6.66 -21.61 -18.33
CA ALA A 66 -7.27 -20.50 -19.05
C ALA A 66 -6.82 -19.14 -18.49
N PHE A 67 -6.68 -19.02 -17.18
CA PHE A 67 -6.19 -17.80 -16.53
C PHE A 67 -4.73 -17.54 -16.90
N GLU A 68 -3.88 -18.57 -16.88
CA GLU A 68 -2.49 -18.44 -17.34
C GLU A 68 -2.42 -17.96 -18.79
N ARG A 69 -3.21 -18.53 -19.70
CA ARG A 69 -3.28 -18.10 -21.10
C ARG A 69 -3.70 -16.65 -21.25
N TYR A 70 -4.71 -16.19 -20.50
CA TYR A 70 -5.12 -14.77 -20.52
C TYR A 70 -4.06 -13.87 -19.91
N THR A 71 -3.39 -14.29 -18.85
CA THR A 71 -2.28 -13.55 -18.24
C THR A 71 -1.17 -13.33 -19.26
N THR A 72 -0.70 -14.37 -19.93
CA THR A 72 0.39 -14.29 -20.87
C THR A 72 -0.02 -13.49 -22.12
N HIS A 73 -1.08 -13.93 -22.83
CA HIS A 73 -1.39 -13.38 -24.16
C HIS A 73 -2.24 -12.12 -24.11
N THR A 74 -3.21 -12.01 -23.18
CA THR A 74 -4.10 -10.86 -23.16
C THR A 74 -3.54 -9.73 -22.30
N VAL A 75 -2.96 -10.05 -21.14
CA VAL A 75 -2.42 -9.03 -20.24
C VAL A 75 -1.02 -8.61 -20.67
N PHE A 76 -0.02 -9.50 -20.59
CA PHE A 76 1.37 -9.08 -20.85
C PHE A 76 1.69 -8.87 -22.33
N ASP A 77 1.19 -9.72 -23.24
CA ASP A 77 1.43 -9.54 -24.68
C ASP A 77 0.47 -8.54 -25.33
N GLY A 78 -0.70 -8.33 -24.75
CA GLY A 78 -1.73 -7.41 -25.24
C GLY A 78 -1.76 -6.09 -24.49
N LEU A 79 -2.41 -6.06 -23.33
CA LEU A 79 -2.69 -4.85 -22.54
C LEU A 79 -1.45 -4.01 -22.25
N TRP A 80 -0.36 -4.63 -21.76
CA TRP A 80 0.88 -3.91 -21.41
C TRP A 80 1.62 -3.32 -22.60
N LYS A 81 1.35 -3.80 -23.82
CA LYS A 81 1.96 -3.29 -25.08
C LYS A 81 1.08 -2.31 -25.84
N ARG A 82 -0.11 -1.97 -25.32
CA ARG A 82 -1.00 -0.98 -25.95
C ARG A 82 -0.35 0.41 -25.97
N PRO A 83 -0.52 1.19 -27.07
CA PRO A 83 -0.09 2.59 -27.14
C PRO A 83 -0.90 3.45 -26.12
N HIS A 84 -0.83 4.72 -26.12
CA HIS A 84 -1.64 5.70 -25.38
C HIS A 84 -1.43 5.78 -23.86
N LEU A 85 -0.75 4.81 -23.23
CA LEU A 85 -0.28 4.90 -21.85
C LEU A 85 1.12 4.29 -21.76
N SER A 86 2.06 5.02 -21.21
CA SER A 86 3.44 4.57 -21.09
C SER A 86 3.55 3.35 -20.16
N PRO A 87 4.57 2.48 -20.31
CA PRO A 87 4.82 1.39 -19.36
C PRO A 87 4.95 1.88 -17.91
N ARG A 88 5.56 3.07 -17.72
CA ARG A 88 5.67 3.72 -16.41
C ARG A 88 4.29 4.04 -15.84
N ASP A 89 3.42 4.67 -16.61
CA ASP A 89 2.09 5.04 -16.14
C ASP A 89 1.21 3.80 -15.90
N ARG A 90 1.33 2.75 -16.72
CA ARG A 90 0.67 1.46 -16.47
C ARG A 90 1.10 0.88 -15.12
N SER A 91 2.37 0.98 -14.78
CA SER A 91 2.89 0.56 -13.48
C SER A 91 2.32 1.39 -12.32
N ILE A 92 2.22 2.72 -12.48
CA ILE A 92 1.60 3.61 -11.50
C ILE A 92 0.14 3.22 -11.28
N VAL A 93 -0.64 3.05 -12.35
CA VAL A 93 -2.05 2.63 -12.28
C VAL A 93 -2.18 1.29 -11.56
N THR A 94 -1.38 0.28 -11.95
CA THR A 94 -1.44 -1.07 -11.38
C THR A 94 -1.06 -1.08 -9.91
N LEU A 95 0.06 -0.45 -9.53
CA LEU A 95 0.46 -0.34 -8.13
C LEU A 95 -0.58 0.40 -7.28
N SER A 96 -1.22 1.44 -7.84
CA SER A 96 -2.28 2.15 -7.14
C SER A 96 -3.45 1.23 -6.79
N VAL A 97 -3.85 0.34 -7.70
CA VAL A 97 -4.88 -0.67 -7.44
C VAL A 97 -4.45 -1.65 -6.37
N LEU A 98 -3.23 -2.21 -6.51
CA LEU A 98 -2.73 -3.23 -5.59
C LEU A 98 -2.61 -2.68 -4.16
N ILE A 99 -2.09 -1.47 -4.01
CA ILE A 99 -2.01 -0.79 -2.72
C ILE A 99 -3.40 -0.49 -2.19
N ALA A 100 -4.27 0.13 -3.01
CA ALA A 100 -5.60 0.56 -2.57
C ALA A 100 -6.49 -0.61 -2.12
N ARG A 101 -6.26 -1.80 -2.65
CA ARG A 101 -7.02 -3.02 -2.33
C ARG A 101 -6.28 -4.01 -1.43
N GLY A 102 -5.08 -3.67 -0.94
CA GLY A 102 -4.27 -4.54 -0.09
C GLY A 102 -3.86 -5.86 -0.75
N GLN A 103 -3.66 -5.88 -2.07
CA GLN A 103 -3.34 -7.08 -2.85
C GLN A 103 -1.84 -7.35 -2.83
N THR A 104 -1.34 -7.83 -1.72
CA THR A 104 0.11 -7.97 -1.45
C THR A 104 0.79 -9.12 -2.21
N VAL A 105 0.04 -10.14 -2.65
CA VAL A 105 0.60 -11.30 -3.37
C VAL A 105 1.20 -10.90 -4.73
N GLU A 106 0.48 -10.07 -5.48
CA GLU A 106 0.89 -9.62 -6.81
C GLU A 106 1.87 -8.43 -6.77
N MET A 107 1.91 -7.74 -5.63
CA MET A 107 2.63 -6.48 -5.50
C MET A 107 4.15 -6.59 -5.74
N PRO A 108 4.88 -7.64 -5.31
CA PRO A 108 6.32 -7.73 -5.54
C PRO A 108 6.71 -7.71 -7.02
N LEU A 109 5.98 -8.44 -7.87
CA LEU A 109 6.18 -8.40 -9.32
C LEU A 109 5.99 -6.99 -9.85
N HIS A 110 4.88 -6.35 -9.49
CA HIS A 110 4.53 -5.05 -10.03
C HIS A 110 5.41 -3.91 -9.50
N VAL A 111 5.99 -4.05 -8.30
CA VAL A 111 7.03 -3.13 -7.80
C VAL A 111 8.31 -3.26 -8.64
N ARG A 112 8.76 -4.49 -8.93
CA ARG A 112 9.93 -4.71 -9.81
C ARG A 112 9.67 -4.14 -11.20
N LEU A 113 8.52 -4.43 -11.80
CA LEU A 113 8.14 -3.88 -13.11
C LEU A 113 8.08 -2.35 -13.09
N ALA A 114 7.55 -1.73 -12.05
CA ALA A 114 7.50 -0.29 -11.93
C ALA A 114 8.89 0.34 -11.91
N LEU A 115 9.83 -0.23 -11.14
CA LEU A 115 11.23 0.20 -11.13
C LEU A 115 11.89 0.01 -12.50
N ASP A 116 11.67 -1.13 -13.15
CA ASP A 116 12.19 -1.42 -14.49
C ASP A 116 11.60 -0.51 -15.57
N HIS A 117 10.38 -0.04 -15.40
CA HIS A 117 9.70 0.95 -16.25
C HIS A 117 10.02 2.40 -15.89
N GLY A 118 10.93 2.63 -14.95
CA GLY A 118 11.42 3.96 -14.60
C GLY A 118 10.60 4.73 -13.55
N VAL A 119 9.69 4.07 -12.82
CA VAL A 119 9.12 4.65 -11.61
C VAL A 119 10.20 4.67 -10.53
N LYS A 120 10.47 5.84 -9.97
CA LYS A 120 11.56 6.00 -8.99
C LYS A 120 11.15 5.47 -7.61
N PRO A 121 12.11 5.00 -6.79
CA PRO A 121 11.84 4.60 -5.41
C PRO A 121 11.14 5.69 -4.59
N ALA A 122 11.56 6.95 -4.75
CA ALA A 122 10.92 8.10 -4.12
C ALA A 122 9.44 8.25 -4.51
N GLU A 123 9.10 8.00 -5.79
CA GLU A 123 7.73 8.09 -6.28
C GLU A 123 6.85 6.97 -5.69
N ILE A 124 7.37 5.73 -5.60
CA ILE A 124 6.66 4.63 -4.94
C ILE A 124 6.43 4.93 -3.45
N SER A 125 7.43 5.49 -2.76
CA SER A 125 7.30 5.95 -1.38
C SER A 125 6.17 6.98 -1.22
N GLU A 126 6.10 7.96 -2.12
CA GLU A 126 5.04 8.98 -2.15
C GLU A 126 3.66 8.39 -2.51
N MET A 127 3.60 7.37 -3.38
CA MET A 127 2.35 6.67 -3.67
C MET A 127 1.80 5.97 -2.44
N ILE A 128 2.64 5.33 -1.64
CA ILE A 128 2.25 4.67 -0.38
C ILE A 128 1.70 5.71 0.59
N ALA A 129 2.43 6.82 0.82
CA ALA A 129 1.98 7.90 1.69
C ALA A 129 0.65 8.49 1.22
N HIS A 130 0.49 8.72 -0.07
CA HIS A 130 -0.73 9.26 -0.67
C HIS A 130 -1.92 8.31 -0.50
N LEU A 131 -1.71 7.03 -0.75
CA LEU A 131 -2.76 6.01 -0.64
C LEU A 131 -3.13 5.65 0.80
N ALA A 132 -2.31 5.99 1.80
CA ALA A 132 -2.73 5.94 3.19
C ALA A 132 -3.99 6.79 3.44
N PHE A 133 -4.07 7.98 2.83
CA PHE A 133 -5.22 8.87 2.93
C PHE A 133 -6.41 8.44 2.04
N TYR A 134 -6.16 7.87 0.85
CA TYR A 134 -7.22 7.53 -0.10
C TYR A 134 -7.73 6.09 -0.01
N ALA A 135 -6.95 5.20 0.59
CA ALA A 135 -7.28 3.78 0.68
C ALA A 135 -7.15 3.19 2.09
N GLY A 136 -6.69 4.00 3.04
CA GLY A 136 -6.59 3.63 4.45
C GLY A 136 -5.18 3.17 4.87
N TRP A 137 -4.87 3.43 6.12
CA TRP A 137 -3.55 3.22 6.73
C TRP A 137 -3.07 1.77 6.67
N ALA A 138 -3.97 0.81 6.89
CA ALA A 138 -3.63 -0.61 6.89
C ALA A 138 -3.11 -1.09 5.52
N ASN A 139 -3.73 -0.62 4.43
CA ASN A 139 -3.30 -0.94 3.07
C ASN A 139 -1.90 -0.37 2.77
N ALA A 140 -1.66 0.87 3.17
CA ALA A 140 -0.35 1.52 3.02
C ALA A 140 0.74 0.80 3.85
N SER A 141 0.42 0.40 5.09
CA SER A 141 1.34 -0.37 5.94
C SER A 141 1.69 -1.72 5.32
N ALA A 142 0.69 -2.45 4.82
CA ALA A 142 0.91 -3.73 4.14
C ALA A 142 1.79 -3.56 2.88
N ALA A 143 1.53 -2.53 2.08
CA ALA A 143 2.34 -2.20 0.92
C ALA A 143 3.80 -1.87 1.29
N SER A 144 4.01 -1.13 2.39
CA SER A 144 5.35 -0.76 2.86
C SER A 144 6.22 -1.99 3.17
N ILE A 145 5.62 -3.03 3.76
CA ILE A 145 6.33 -4.29 4.05
C ILE A 145 6.78 -4.96 2.75
N VAL A 146 5.89 -5.07 1.78
CA VAL A 146 6.19 -5.71 0.48
C VAL A 146 7.25 -4.91 -0.29
N VAL A 147 7.08 -3.60 -0.38
CA VAL A 147 8.01 -2.71 -1.10
C VAL A 147 9.39 -2.75 -0.46
N LYS A 148 9.47 -2.83 0.87
CA LYS A 148 10.76 -2.97 1.59
C LYS A 148 11.55 -4.20 1.13
N HIS A 149 10.91 -5.36 0.97
CA HIS A 149 11.58 -6.57 0.46
C HIS A 149 12.17 -6.37 -0.94
N VAL A 150 11.39 -5.78 -1.85
CA VAL A 150 11.88 -5.51 -3.21
C VAL A 150 13.01 -4.47 -3.21
N TYR A 151 12.94 -3.48 -2.32
CA TYR A 151 14.03 -2.49 -2.18
C TYR A 151 15.31 -3.13 -1.66
N ASP A 152 15.21 -4.04 -0.68
CA ASP A 152 16.37 -4.80 -0.20
C ASP A 152 16.99 -5.66 -1.31
N GLU A 153 16.18 -6.35 -2.11
CA GLU A 153 16.64 -7.13 -3.27
C GLU A 153 17.37 -6.27 -4.32
N ARG A 154 16.94 -5.02 -4.51
CA ARG A 154 17.48 -4.09 -5.51
C ARG A 154 18.57 -3.17 -4.94
N GLY A 155 18.92 -3.27 -3.67
CA GLY A 155 19.90 -2.40 -3.02
C GLY A 155 19.46 -0.94 -2.93
N ILE A 156 18.16 -0.68 -2.85
CA ILE A 156 17.60 0.67 -2.74
C ILE A 156 17.65 1.10 -1.29
N GLY A 157 18.42 2.15 -1.02
CA GLY A 157 18.62 2.73 0.30
C GLY A 157 17.72 3.94 0.62
N PRO A 158 17.77 4.41 1.88
CA PRO A 158 16.98 5.58 2.31
C PRO A 158 17.28 6.88 1.56
N ASP A 159 18.48 7.02 1.01
CA ASP A 159 18.92 8.15 0.20
C ASP A 159 18.21 8.28 -1.14
N GLN A 160 17.56 7.21 -1.59
CA GLN A 160 16.78 7.16 -2.83
C GLN A 160 15.27 7.39 -2.58
N LEU A 161 14.86 7.58 -1.34
CA LEU A 161 13.46 7.81 -0.97
C LEU A 161 13.13 9.30 -0.91
N ALA A 162 11.84 9.61 -0.96
CA ALA A 162 11.37 10.95 -0.68
C ALA A 162 11.62 11.29 0.80
N PRO A 163 12.10 12.50 1.13
CA PRO A 163 12.32 12.89 2.52
C PRO A 163 10.99 12.96 3.29
N ALA A 164 11.02 12.65 4.58
CA ALA A 164 9.86 12.77 5.45
C ALA A 164 9.34 14.21 5.45
N ASP A 165 10.26 15.17 5.67
CA ASP A 165 9.98 16.60 5.62
C ASP A 165 10.45 17.17 4.28
N ALA A 166 9.51 17.50 3.40
CA ALA A 166 9.78 18.05 2.09
C ALA A 166 9.27 19.49 2.01
N THR A 167 10.02 20.37 1.34
CA THR A 167 9.53 21.72 1.03
C THR A 167 8.32 21.60 0.09
N PRO A 168 7.15 22.12 0.48
CA PRO A 168 5.94 21.97 -0.32
C PRO A 168 6.05 22.68 -1.68
N LEU A 169 5.36 22.14 -2.69
CA LEU A 169 5.09 22.85 -3.93
C LEU A 169 4.23 24.10 -3.65
N PRO A 170 4.29 25.12 -4.52
CA PRO A 170 3.46 26.31 -4.39
C PRO A 170 1.97 25.97 -4.35
N LEU A 171 1.25 26.53 -3.39
CA LEU A 171 -0.19 26.39 -3.24
C LEU A 171 -0.91 27.48 -4.05
N ASN A 172 -1.94 27.11 -4.80
CA ASN A 172 -2.91 28.08 -5.30
C ASN A 172 -3.88 28.45 -4.17
N GLU A 173 -3.56 29.50 -3.43
CA GLU A 173 -4.31 29.92 -2.24
C GLU A 173 -5.78 30.24 -2.55
N ALA A 174 -6.10 30.81 -3.72
CA ALA A 174 -7.47 31.14 -4.09
C ALA A 174 -8.31 29.85 -4.33
N ALA A 175 -7.76 28.91 -5.07
CA ALA A 175 -8.43 27.63 -5.34
C ALA A 175 -8.59 26.81 -4.05
N GLU A 176 -7.57 26.79 -3.18
CA GLU A 176 -7.63 26.10 -1.90
C GLU A 176 -8.64 26.73 -0.94
N ALA A 177 -8.68 28.05 -0.84
CA ALA A 177 -9.67 28.76 -0.02
C ALA A 177 -11.10 28.45 -0.48
N GLN A 178 -11.34 28.36 -1.80
CA GLN A 178 -12.64 28.00 -2.33
C GLN A 178 -12.99 26.54 -2.01
N ARG A 179 -12.06 25.60 -2.21
CA ARG A 179 -12.24 24.18 -1.87
C ARG A 179 -12.57 24.03 -0.37
N ALA A 180 -11.75 24.62 0.50
CA ALA A 180 -11.88 24.54 1.96
C ALA A 180 -13.25 25.07 2.42
N ARG A 181 -13.67 26.22 1.86
CA ARG A 181 -14.98 26.82 2.14
C ARG A 181 -16.11 25.90 1.76
N THR A 182 -16.10 25.35 0.52
CA THR A 182 -17.12 24.42 0.04
C THR A 182 -17.23 23.17 0.93
N VAL A 183 -16.09 22.61 1.35
CA VAL A 183 -16.07 21.44 2.24
C VAL A 183 -16.59 21.79 3.64
N ALA A 184 -16.18 22.93 4.19
CA ALA A 184 -16.63 23.38 5.51
C ALA A 184 -18.13 23.66 5.55
N GLU A 185 -18.66 24.32 4.53
CA GLU A 185 -20.11 24.63 4.41
C GLU A 185 -20.95 23.36 4.33
N ASN A 186 -20.50 22.36 3.57
CA ASN A 186 -21.27 21.13 3.37
C ASN A 186 -21.11 20.11 4.52
N PHE A 187 -19.96 20.05 5.16
CA PHE A 187 -19.61 18.94 6.05
C PHE A 187 -19.09 19.37 7.42
N GLY A 188 -18.87 20.66 7.67
CA GLY A 188 -18.30 21.16 8.93
C GLY A 188 -19.13 20.78 10.15
N ALA A 189 -20.44 20.82 10.04
CA ALA A 189 -21.34 20.41 11.13
C ALA A 189 -21.42 18.88 11.32
N VAL A 190 -21.05 18.11 10.28
CA VAL A 190 -21.12 16.63 10.33
C VAL A 190 -19.86 16.02 10.92
N ALA A 191 -18.69 16.48 10.48
CA ALA A 191 -17.41 15.91 10.87
C ALA A 191 -16.29 16.97 10.84
N PRO A 192 -16.23 17.88 11.83
CA PRO A 192 -15.29 19.00 11.84
C PRO A 192 -13.82 18.56 11.77
N GLY A 193 -13.45 17.47 12.46
CA GLY A 193 -12.08 16.93 12.40
C GLY A 193 -11.70 16.42 11.01
N VAL A 194 -12.64 15.84 10.26
CA VAL A 194 -12.38 15.45 8.85
C VAL A 194 -12.12 16.69 8.00
N VAL A 195 -12.89 17.76 8.20
CA VAL A 195 -12.74 19.03 7.45
C VAL A 195 -11.37 19.66 7.76
N GLU A 196 -10.97 19.68 9.03
CA GLU A 196 -9.66 20.17 9.50
C GLU A 196 -8.53 19.40 8.81
N TYR A 197 -8.47 18.06 8.97
CA TYR A 197 -7.41 17.25 8.36
C TYR A 197 -7.45 17.23 6.82
N THR A 198 -8.62 17.43 6.20
CA THR A 198 -8.71 17.61 4.76
C THR A 198 -7.97 18.88 4.32
N THR A 199 -8.03 19.94 5.10
CA THR A 199 -7.32 21.17 4.79
C THR A 199 -5.84 21.05 5.16
N ASP A 200 -5.51 20.72 6.39
CA ASP A 200 -4.16 20.86 6.93
C ASP A 200 -3.23 19.72 6.47
N ALA A 201 -3.67 18.47 6.61
CA ALA A 201 -2.83 17.33 6.27
C ALA A 201 -2.96 16.90 4.80
N LEU A 202 -4.19 16.95 4.23
CA LEU A 202 -4.38 16.42 2.88
C LEU A 202 -3.99 17.44 1.81
N PHE A 203 -4.61 18.65 1.77
CA PHE A 203 -4.42 19.58 0.66
C PHE A 203 -3.29 20.59 0.87
N ARG A 204 -2.95 20.95 2.12
CA ARG A 204 -1.85 21.86 2.42
C ARG A 204 -0.51 21.18 2.68
N ASP A 205 -0.50 19.84 2.82
CA ASP A 205 0.73 19.07 2.96
C ASP A 205 0.83 17.98 1.88
N LEU A 206 0.11 16.87 2.01
CA LEU A 206 0.28 15.68 1.16
C LEU A 206 0.21 15.98 -0.35
N TRP A 207 -0.76 16.79 -0.78
CA TRP A 207 -0.89 17.16 -2.19
C TRP A 207 0.22 18.08 -2.71
N LEU A 208 0.96 18.71 -1.83
CA LEU A 208 2.04 19.63 -2.17
C LEU A 208 3.43 18.98 -2.08
N ARG A 209 3.53 17.73 -1.67
CA ARG A 209 4.81 17.03 -1.59
C ARG A 209 5.41 16.82 -2.98
N PRO A 210 6.68 17.25 -3.22
CA PRO A 210 7.27 17.28 -4.56
C PRO A 210 7.76 15.90 -5.07
N GLY A 211 7.88 14.91 -4.18
CA GLY A 211 8.44 13.59 -4.50
C GLY A 211 7.59 12.77 -5.48
N LEU A 212 6.34 13.18 -5.75
CA LEU A 212 5.49 12.66 -6.81
C LEU A 212 4.86 13.82 -7.56
N ALA A 213 5.07 13.88 -8.87
CA ALA A 213 4.55 14.97 -9.70
C ALA A 213 3.02 15.12 -9.56
N PRO A 214 2.45 16.34 -9.60
CA PRO A 214 1.00 16.57 -9.44
C PRO A 214 0.13 15.75 -10.40
N ARG A 215 0.58 15.57 -11.66
CA ARG A 215 -0.08 14.70 -12.65
C ARG A 215 -0.14 13.25 -12.16
N ASP A 216 0.99 12.71 -11.73
CA ASP A 216 1.09 11.30 -11.32
C ASP A 216 0.35 11.07 -10.00
N ARG A 217 0.42 12.01 -9.06
CA ARG A 217 -0.37 11.99 -7.81
C ARG A 217 -1.88 11.94 -8.11
N SER A 218 -2.32 12.69 -9.12
CA SER A 218 -3.70 12.66 -9.58
C SER A 218 -4.07 11.34 -10.26
N LEU A 219 -3.18 10.76 -11.06
CA LEU A 219 -3.36 9.44 -11.69
C LEU A 219 -3.49 8.34 -10.61
N VAL A 220 -2.66 8.38 -9.58
CA VAL A 220 -2.75 7.49 -8.40
C VAL A 220 -4.12 7.60 -7.74
N THR A 221 -4.58 8.84 -7.49
CA THR A 221 -5.88 9.08 -6.84
C THR A 221 -7.03 8.53 -7.66
N VAL A 222 -7.11 8.88 -8.95
CA VAL A 222 -8.19 8.42 -9.84
C VAL A 222 -8.19 6.89 -9.94
N SER A 223 -7.01 6.27 -10.04
CA SER A 223 -6.87 4.80 -10.09
C SER A 223 -7.40 4.14 -8.82
N ALA A 224 -7.06 4.67 -7.64
CA ALA A 224 -7.55 4.15 -6.37
C ALA A 224 -9.07 4.33 -6.20
N LEU A 225 -9.61 5.48 -6.62
CA LEU A 225 -11.06 5.72 -6.57
C LEU A 225 -11.84 4.75 -7.45
N VAL A 226 -11.37 4.52 -8.68
CA VAL A 226 -11.97 3.51 -9.57
C VAL A 226 -11.85 2.12 -8.96
N ALA A 227 -10.66 1.75 -8.44
CA ALA A 227 -10.42 0.44 -7.85
C ALA A 227 -11.36 0.13 -6.68
N ASN A 228 -11.67 1.14 -5.86
CA ASN A 228 -12.53 1.00 -4.69
C ASN A 228 -14.01 1.35 -4.96
N GLY A 229 -14.38 1.61 -6.22
CA GLY A 229 -15.76 1.93 -6.60
C GLY A 229 -16.27 3.29 -6.09
N GLN A 230 -15.37 4.23 -5.76
CA GLN A 230 -15.68 5.54 -5.20
C GLN A 230 -16.03 6.55 -6.30
N VAL A 231 -17.07 6.27 -7.06
CA VAL A 231 -17.43 7.02 -8.29
C VAL A 231 -17.83 8.47 -8.01
N ALA A 232 -18.40 8.76 -6.84
CA ALA A 232 -18.83 10.10 -6.48
C ALA A 232 -17.68 11.12 -6.36
N GLN A 233 -16.46 10.66 -6.04
CA GLN A 233 -15.27 11.49 -5.91
C GLN A 233 -14.50 11.67 -7.22
N ILE A 234 -14.76 10.83 -8.22
CA ILE A 234 -14.05 10.84 -9.51
C ILE A 234 -14.16 12.18 -10.23
N PRO A 235 -15.32 12.87 -10.33
CA PRO A 235 -15.43 14.11 -11.09
C PRO A 235 -14.42 15.18 -10.67
N TYR A 236 -14.27 15.39 -9.36
CA TYR A 236 -13.30 16.35 -8.82
C TYR A 236 -11.86 15.95 -9.14
N HIS A 237 -11.50 14.70 -8.85
CA HIS A 237 -10.14 14.23 -9.01
C HIS A 237 -9.73 14.03 -10.47
N LEU A 238 -10.64 13.64 -11.35
CA LEU A 238 -10.38 13.54 -12.79
C LEU A 238 -10.17 14.93 -13.42
N ASN A 239 -10.98 15.92 -13.07
CA ASN A 239 -10.75 17.29 -13.49
C ASN A 239 -9.38 17.79 -13.04
N ARG A 240 -9.03 17.59 -11.76
CA ARG A 240 -7.71 17.93 -11.22
C ARG A 240 -6.58 17.19 -11.94
N ALA A 241 -6.77 15.94 -12.31
CA ALA A 241 -5.79 15.16 -13.06
C ALA A 241 -5.53 15.77 -14.45
N MET A 242 -6.61 16.16 -15.14
CA MET A 242 -6.50 16.80 -16.45
C MET A 242 -5.91 18.22 -16.36
N ASP A 243 -6.22 18.98 -15.31
CA ASP A 243 -5.60 20.28 -15.03
C ASP A 243 -4.09 20.15 -14.73
N ASN A 244 -3.68 19.04 -14.14
CA ASN A 244 -2.30 18.69 -13.89
C ASN A 244 -1.59 18.03 -15.09
N GLY A 245 -2.24 17.96 -16.26
CA GLY A 245 -1.65 17.51 -17.51
C GLY A 245 -1.94 16.06 -17.94
N LEU A 246 -2.82 15.34 -17.24
CA LEU A 246 -3.29 14.04 -17.71
C LEU A 246 -4.21 14.27 -18.92
N THR A 247 -3.86 13.70 -20.06
CA THR A 247 -4.68 13.80 -21.27
C THR A 247 -5.91 12.90 -21.21
N GLN A 248 -6.94 13.22 -21.99
CA GLN A 248 -8.12 12.35 -22.12
C GLN A 248 -7.75 10.95 -22.65
N ALA A 249 -6.80 10.86 -23.58
CA ALA A 249 -6.34 9.58 -24.12
C ALA A 249 -5.67 8.71 -23.04
N GLU A 250 -4.80 9.30 -22.23
CA GLU A 250 -4.15 8.62 -21.10
C GLU A 250 -5.16 8.19 -20.04
N ALA A 251 -6.11 9.06 -19.69
CA ALA A 251 -7.18 8.76 -18.73
C ALA A 251 -8.07 7.60 -19.23
N SER A 252 -8.39 7.57 -20.51
CA SER A 252 -9.16 6.48 -21.14
C SER A 252 -8.39 5.18 -21.16
N GLU A 253 -7.08 5.23 -21.43
CA GLU A 253 -6.25 4.03 -21.44
C GLU A 253 -5.95 3.54 -20.01
N ALA A 254 -5.92 4.44 -19.02
CA ALA A 254 -5.86 4.05 -17.61
C ALA A 254 -7.11 3.25 -17.20
N LEU A 255 -8.32 3.60 -17.67
CA LEU A 255 -9.51 2.78 -17.46
C LEU A 255 -9.37 1.38 -18.08
N THR A 256 -8.73 1.29 -19.25
CA THR A 256 -8.45 0.00 -19.89
C THR A 256 -7.53 -0.86 -19.03
N GLN A 257 -6.47 -0.28 -18.46
CA GLN A 257 -5.59 -0.97 -17.50
C GLN A 257 -6.35 -1.39 -16.25
N LEU A 258 -7.16 -0.50 -15.70
CA LEU A 258 -7.96 -0.73 -14.49
C LEU A 258 -8.98 -1.87 -14.66
N ALA A 259 -9.51 -2.12 -15.87
CA ALA A 259 -10.45 -3.21 -16.09
C ALA A 259 -9.85 -4.58 -15.71
N PHE A 260 -8.57 -4.78 -15.95
CA PHE A 260 -7.88 -6.04 -15.62
C PHE A 260 -7.45 -6.14 -14.16
N TYR A 261 -7.12 -5.04 -13.50
CA TYR A 261 -6.60 -5.06 -12.12
C TYR A 261 -7.65 -4.71 -11.07
N ALA A 262 -8.61 -3.83 -11.39
CA ALA A 262 -9.71 -3.45 -10.50
C ALA A 262 -11.01 -4.21 -10.78
N GLY A 263 -11.11 -4.86 -11.94
CA GLY A 263 -12.27 -5.60 -12.41
C GLY A 263 -13.26 -4.74 -13.21
N TRP A 264 -13.89 -5.37 -14.18
CA TRP A 264 -14.85 -4.75 -15.12
C TRP A 264 -15.98 -3.97 -14.44
N PRO A 265 -16.65 -4.49 -13.39
CA PRO A 265 -17.76 -3.75 -12.77
C PRO A 265 -17.36 -2.37 -12.24
N ASN A 266 -16.18 -2.25 -11.62
CA ASN A 266 -15.68 -0.96 -11.13
C ASN A 266 -15.45 0.03 -12.27
N VAL A 267 -14.87 -0.44 -13.38
CA VAL A 267 -14.63 0.40 -14.55
C VAL A 267 -15.93 0.81 -15.22
N PHE A 268 -16.87 -0.12 -15.39
CA PHE A 268 -18.19 0.22 -15.97
C PHE A 268 -18.98 1.22 -15.12
N SER A 269 -18.83 1.17 -13.80
CA SER A 269 -19.41 2.19 -12.90
C SER A 269 -18.72 3.55 -13.05
N ALA A 270 -17.42 3.58 -13.34
CA ALA A 270 -16.67 4.82 -13.53
C ALA A 270 -16.87 5.45 -14.94
N MET A 271 -17.05 4.65 -15.99
CA MET A 271 -17.10 5.12 -17.38
C MET A 271 -18.12 6.23 -17.64
N PRO A 272 -19.36 6.19 -17.11
CA PRO A 272 -20.32 7.30 -17.27
C PRO A 272 -19.80 8.62 -16.70
N VAL A 273 -19.10 8.56 -15.58
CA VAL A 273 -18.50 9.73 -14.92
C VAL A 273 -17.36 10.33 -15.75
N PHE A 274 -16.49 9.48 -16.29
CA PHE A 274 -15.42 9.90 -17.21
C PHE A 274 -16.00 10.57 -18.46
N LYS A 275 -17.04 9.95 -19.05
CA LYS A 275 -17.75 10.51 -20.23
C LYS A 275 -18.28 11.91 -19.94
N ASP A 276 -18.92 12.10 -18.80
CA ASP A 276 -19.49 13.39 -18.40
C ASP A 276 -18.39 14.46 -18.22
N VAL A 277 -17.31 14.13 -17.51
CA VAL A 277 -16.16 15.03 -17.33
C VAL A 277 -15.55 15.41 -18.70
N PHE A 278 -15.30 14.44 -19.56
CA PHE A 278 -14.73 14.68 -20.88
C PHE A 278 -15.63 15.59 -21.74
N SER A 279 -16.94 15.33 -21.73
CA SER A 279 -17.91 16.12 -22.50
C SER A 279 -17.95 17.58 -22.03
N ARG A 280 -17.91 17.82 -20.72
CA ARG A 280 -17.90 19.19 -20.16
C ARG A 280 -16.61 19.96 -20.43
N ARG A 281 -15.49 19.26 -20.57
CA ARG A 281 -14.20 19.88 -20.89
C ARG A 281 -13.98 20.14 -22.38
N ALA A 282 -14.75 19.50 -23.24
CA ALA A 282 -14.73 19.72 -24.68
C ALA A 282 -15.67 20.84 -25.14
N ALA A 283 -16.63 21.25 -24.28
CA ALA A 283 -17.59 22.32 -24.52
C ALA A 283 -16.99 23.68 -24.18
#